data_2cd0957bc909d639e579c6b03b85348c
#
_entry.id   2cd0957bc909d639e579c6b03b85348c
#
_cell.length_a   1.000
_cell.length_b   1.000
_cell.length_c   1.000
_cell.angle_alpha   90.00
_cell.angle_beta   90.00
_cell.angle_gamma   90.00
#
_symmetry.space_group_name_H-M   'P 1'
#
loop_
_entity.id
_entity.type
_entity.pdbx_description
1 polymer ?
#
loop_
_entity_poly.entity_id
_entity_poly.type
_entity_poly.pdbx_seq_one_letter_code
_entity_poly.pdbx_strand_id
1 'polypeptide(L)'
;MSDEDRAHADGLRDARVLVTRGGAAGERDAEAVRVRGGLAVRSPLTVIAPPADPAPLAAAAAAWNRGEYDWLLVTSANAADAFAAVGARPPHRSEPGAPRVAAVGPATADALRAHGFDPDLAPAADYSAVGLAEALLALPGEAALRFLLPVSELADRTLESALERAGHRIDRVSAYRTQPAPRDAAVESRVRAGDIDVILVLSASGAREVARRFAPLPAEVQLAAIGAPTARALAEHGLAAGVTADPHTVANLLDRVARARFPNPSGGSPR
;
A
#
# COMPACT_ATOMS: atom_id res chain seq x y z
N MET A 1 -26.08 -20.69 -0.99
CA MET A 1 -24.93 -20.25 -1.79
C MET A 1 -25.47 -20.05 -3.19
N SER A 2 -25.58 -18.79 -3.64
CA SER A 2 -26.12 -18.44 -4.96
C SER A 2 -25.15 -18.88 -6.07
N ASP A 3 -25.64 -18.96 -7.33
CA ASP A 3 -24.74 -19.24 -8.47
C ASP A 3 -23.68 -18.17 -8.67
N GLU A 4 -23.95 -16.92 -8.24
CA GLU A 4 -22.97 -15.83 -8.19
C GLU A 4 -21.90 -16.07 -7.12
N ASP A 5 -22.26 -16.62 -5.95
CA ASP A 5 -21.28 -16.97 -4.91
C ASP A 5 -20.35 -18.12 -5.35
N ARG A 6 -20.87 -19.07 -6.15
CA ARG A 6 -20.06 -20.15 -6.74
C ARG A 6 -19.15 -19.63 -7.86
N ALA A 7 -19.63 -18.73 -8.71
CA ALA A 7 -18.83 -18.12 -9.78
C ALA A 7 -17.67 -17.27 -9.19
N HIS A 8 -17.87 -16.65 -8.03
CA HIS A 8 -16.81 -15.95 -7.29
C HIS A 8 -15.80 -16.90 -6.66
N ALA A 9 -16.24 -18.03 -6.10
CA ALA A 9 -15.39 -19.00 -5.43
C ALA A 9 -14.46 -19.77 -6.39
N ASP A 10 -14.82 -19.89 -7.67
CA ASP A 10 -14.05 -20.66 -8.65
C ASP A 10 -13.39 -19.78 -9.74
N GLY A 11 -13.44 -18.47 -9.58
CA GLY A 11 -13.02 -17.51 -10.61
C GLY A 11 -11.53 -17.56 -10.99
N LEU A 12 -10.67 -18.14 -10.15
CA LEU A 12 -9.25 -18.34 -10.42
C LEU A 12 -8.88 -19.82 -10.50
N ARG A 13 -9.85 -20.72 -10.75
CA ARG A 13 -9.64 -22.16 -10.72
C ARG A 13 -8.30 -22.57 -11.35
N ASP A 14 -7.45 -23.22 -10.53
CA ASP A 14 -6.13 -23.75 -10.88
C ASP A 14 -5.11 -22.71 -11.39
N ALA A 15 -5.45 -21.42 -11.40
CA ALA A 15 -4.51 -20.36 -11.78
C ALA A 15 -3.40 -20.24 -10.74
N ARG A 16 -2.15 -20.36 -11.18
CA ARG A 16 -0.96 -20.17 -10.34
C ARG A 16 -0.64 -18.66 -10.26
N VAL A 17 -0.97 -18.08 -9.13
CA VAL A 17 -0.89 -16.63 -8.91
C VAL A 17 0.30 -16.30 -8.02
N LEU A 18 1.28 -15.54 -8.54
CA LEU A 18 2.42 -15.05 -7.78
C LEU A 18 2.02 -13.82 -6.95
N VAL A 19 2.07 -13.98 -5.64
CA VAL A 19 1.86 -12.90 -4.66
C VAL A 19 3.21 -12.29 -4.32
N THR A 20 3.39 -11.03 -4.71
CA THR A 20 4.68 -10.32 -4.66
C THR A 20 4.89 -9.48 -3.39
N ARG A 21 3.89 -9.41 -2.52
CA ARG A 21 3.96 -8.71 -1.24
C ARG A 21 4.28 -9.69 -0.10
N GLY A 22 5.11 -9.24 0.85
CA GLY A 22 5.47 -10.01 2.03
C GLY A 22 4.61 -9.73 3.27
N GLY A 23 5.00 -10.35 4.39
CA GLY A 23 4.37 -10.16 5.69
C GLY A 23 2.91 -10.59 5.74
N ALA A 24 2.19 -10.11 6.76
CA ALA A 24 0.76 -10.41 6.96
C ALA A 24 -0.13 -9.95 5.79
N ALA A 25 0.25 -8.87 5.11
CA ALA A 25 -0.48 -8.40 3.94
C ALA A 25 -0.36 -9.40 2.78
N GLY A 26 0.84 -9.94 2.53
CA GLY A 26 1.02 -10.98 1.51
C GLY A 26 0.30 -12.28 1.84
N GLU A 27 0.15 -12.62 3.13
CA GLU A 27 -0.66 -13.78 3.53
C GLU A 27 -2.14 -13.56 3.25
N ARG A 28 -2.68 -12.39 3.59
CA ARG A 28 -4.06 -12.04 3.24
C ARG A 28 -4.30 -12.06 1.72
N ASP A 29 -3.33 -11.59 0.93
CA ASP A 29 -3.42 -11.63 -0.53
C ASP A 29 -3.39 -13.08 -1.05
N ALA A 30 -2.55 -13.93 -0.49
CA ALA A 30 -2.49 -15.35 -0.83
C ALA A 30 -3.78 -16.09 -0.47
N GLU A 31 -4.36 -15.78 0.69
CA GLU A 31 -5.65 -16.32 1.08
C GLU A 31 -6.78 -15.87 0.16
N ALA A 32 -6.78 -14.60 -0.24
CA ALA A 32 -7.75 -14.08 -1.22
C ALA A 32 -7.69 -14.80 -2.58
N VAL A 33 -6.48 -15.25 -2.98
CA VAL A 33 -6.29 -16.10 -4.16
C VAL A 33 -6.90 -17.49 -3.94
N ARG A 34 -6.58 -18.13 -2.79
CA ARG A 34 -7.06 -19.51 -2.48
C ARG A 34 -8.58 -19.58 -2.37
N VAL A 35 -9.20 -18.60 -1.72
CA VAL A 35 -10.67 -18.50 -1.60
C VAL A 35 -11.35 -18.43 -2.98
N ARG A 36 -10.65 -17.97 -4.01
CA ARG A 36 -11.13 -17.92 -5.41
C ARG A 36 -10.71 -19.13 -6.25
N GLY A 37 -10.24 -20.22 -5.60
CA GLY A 37 -9.83 -21.45 -6.27
C GLY A 37 -8.45 -21.42 -6.94
N GLY A 38 -7.68 -20.35 -6.74
CA GLY A 38 -6.34 -20.21 -7.29
C GLY A 38 -5.25 -20.83 -6.41
N LEU A 39 -4.11 -21.13 -7.03
CA LEU A 39 -2.90 -21.62 -6.38
C LEU A 39 -1.95 -20.46 -6.08
N ALA A 40 -1.91 -20.03 -4.83
CA ALA A 40 -1.06 -18.90 -4.44
C ALA A 40 0.40 -19.35 -4.29
N VAL A 41 1.29 -18.72 -5.07
CA VAL A 41 2.75 -18.83 -4.95
C VAL A 41 3.25 -17.56 -4.29
N ARG A 42 3.96 -17.66 -3.17
CA ARG A 42 4.44 -16.48 -2.44
C ARG A 42 5.93 -16.27 -2.69
N SER A 43 6.28 -15.12 -3.23
CA SER A 43 7.66 -14.65 -3.31
C SER A 43 7.69 -13.14 -3.23
N PRO A 44 7.90 -12.56 -2.04
CA PRO A 44 8.01 -11.12 -1.88
C PRO A 44 9.12 -10.55 -2.76
N LEU A 45 8.80 -9.51 -3.52
CA LEU A 45 9.80 -8.83 -4.37
C LEU A 45 10.44 -7.65 -3.65
N THR A 46 9.76 -7.12 -2.64
CA THR A 46 10.24 -6.02 -1.82
C THR A 46 10.05 -6.33 -0.34
N VAL A 47 10.92 -5.77 0.48
CA VAL A 47 10.84 -5.80 1.94
C VAL A 47 10.87 -4.38 2.50
N ILE A 48 10.17 -4.18 3.60
CA ILE A 48 10.27 -2.95 4.40
C ILE A 48 11.44 -3.11 5.35
N ALA A 49 12.31 -2.12 5.37
CA ALA A 49 13.49 -2.07 6.23
C ALA A 49 13.52 -0.75 7.01
N PRO A 50 14.21 -0.67 8.15
CA PRO A 50 14.46 0.59 8.82
C PRO A 50 15.10 1.62 7.87
N PRO A 51 14.96 2.93 8.13
CA PRO A 51 15.63 3.96 7.34
C PRO A 51 17.15 3.75 7.37
N ALA A 52 17.86 4.33 6.42
CA ALA A 52 19.31 4.21 6.34
C ALA A 52 20.02 4.76 7.61
N ASP A 53 19.50 5.87 8.12
CA ASP A 53 19.85 6.41 9.43
C ASP A 53 18.58 6.42 10.31
N PRO A 54 18.51 5.61 11.37
CA PRO A 54 17.38 5.57 12.28
C PRO A 54 17.37 6.68 13.33
N ALA A 55 18.47 7.40 13.51
CA ALA A 55 18.60 8.40 14.58
C ALA A 55 17.60 9.57 14.46
N PRO A 56 17.33 10.13 13.25
CA PRO A 56 16.32 11.17 13.09
C PRO A 56 14.91 10.71 13.47
N LEU A 57 14.54 9.47 13.17
CA LEU A 57 13.23 8.93 13.53
C LEU A 57 13.10 8.78 15.06
N ALA A 58 14.13 8.28 15.74
CA ALA A 58 14.15 8.16 17.19
C ALA A 58 14.10 9.54 17.88
N ALA A 59 14.83 10.53 17.36
CA ALA A 59 14.79 11.89 17.84
C ALA A 59 13.41 12.54 17.68
N ALA A 60 12.76 12.29 16.52
CA ALA A 60 11.40 12.78 16.26
C ALA A 60 10.38 12.13 17.20
N ALA A 61 10.49 10.83 17.49
CA ALA A 61 9.63 10.15 18.45
C ALA A 61 9.81 10.70 19.87
N ALA A 62 11.06 11.00 20.27
CA ALA A 62 11.34 11.65 21.56
C ALA A 62 10.74 13.06 21.64
N ALA A 63 10.84 13.87 20.57
CA ALA A 63 10.25 15.20 20.48
C ALA A 63 8.72 15.14 20.51
N TRP A 64 8.12 14.19 19.80
CA TRP A 64 6.69 13.88 19.89
C TRP A 64 6.24 13.58 21.31
N ASN A 65 6.94 12.70 21.98
CA ASN A 65 6.64 12.30 23.38
C ASN A 65 6.76 13.47 24.39
N ARG A 66 7.49 14.54 24.03
CA ARG A 66 7.57 15.78 24.83
C ARG A 66 6.49 16.82 24.45
N GLY A 67 5.61 16.52 23.48
CA GLY A 67 4.56 17.43 23.04
C GLY A 67 5.06 18.60 22.18
N GLU A 68 6.18 18.44 21.45
CA GLU A 68 6.76 19.50 20.62
C GLU A 68 6.05 19.68 19.26
N TYR A 69 5.01 18.90 18.99
CA TYR A 69 4.21 18.94 17.76
C TYR A 69 2.74 19.09 18.08
N ASP A 70 2.02 19.77 17.20
CA ASP A 70 0.56 19.88 17.26
C ASP A 70 -0.12 18.64 16.64
N TRP A 71 0.51 18.06 15.60
CA TRP A 71 -0.03 16.93 14.86
C TRP A 71 1.04 15.91 14.47
N LEU A 72 0.64 14.64 14.51
CA LEU A 72 1.29 13.52 13.85
C LEU A 72 0.50 13.15 12.59
N LEU A 73 1.14 13.19 11.42
CA LEU A 73 0.54 12.81 10.15
C LEU A 73 1.10 11.46 9.70
N VAL A 74 0.24 10.46 9.53
CA VAL A 74 0.68 9.12 9.14
C VAL A 74 0.01 8.72 7.83
N THR A 75 0.85 8.47 6.80
CA THR A 75 0.39 8.18 5.43
C THR A 75 0.52 6.70 5.04
N SER A 76 0.96 5.84 5.96
CA SER A 76 1.02 4.39 5.71
C SER A 76 1.06 3.59 7.02
N ALA A 77 0.56 2.36 7.00
CA ALA A 77 0.68 1.42 8.12
C ALA A 77 2.14 1.16 8.50
N ASN A 78 3.04 1.03 7.51
CA ASN A 78 4.48 0.84 7.77
C ASN A 78 5.10 2.02 8.54
N ALA A 79 4.63 3.25 8.32
CA ALA A 79 5.11 4.42 9.07
C ALA A 79 4.59 4.39 10.52
N ALA A 80 3.35 3.96 10.75
CA ALA A 80 2.80 3.76 12.09
C ALA A 80 3.64 2.72 12.87
N ASP A 81 3.88 1.56 12.26
CA ASP A 81 4.66 0.48 12.85
C ASP A 81 6.10 0.93 13.18
N ALA A 82 6.77 1.60 12.23
CA ALA A 82 8.13 2.07 12.40
C ALA A 82 8.24 3.14 13.50
N PHE A 83 7.26 4.06 13.58
CA PHE A 83 7.24 5.14 14.57
C PHE A 83 6.99 4.59 15.98
N ALA A 84 6.07 3.65 16.14
CA ALA A 84 5.84 2.95 17.40
C ALA A 84 7.08 2.13 17.84
N ALA A 85 7.75 1.46 16.90
CA ALA A 85 8.93 0.64 17.17
C ALA A 85 10.12 1.44 17.75
N VAL A 86 10.23 2.75 17.45
CA VAL A 86 11.25 3.63 18.03
C VAL A 86 10.81 4.30 19.33
N GLY A 87 9.70 3.86 19.92
CA GLY A 87 9.24 4.29 21.25
C GLY A 87 8.33 5.52 21.27
N ALA A 88 7.72 5.85 20.13
CA ALA A 88 6.65 6.85 20.12
C ALA A 88 5.44 6.35 20.93
N ARG A 89 4.82 7.23 21.68
CA ARG A 89 3.70 6.94 22.58
C ARG A 89 2.44 7.68 22.14
N PRO A 90 1.25 7.10 22.37
CA PRO A 90 -0.01 7.81 22.18
C PRO A 90 -0.06 9.09 23.02
N PRO A 91 -0.67 10.18 22.53
CA PRO A 91 -0.79 11.41 23.29
C PRO A 91 -1.73 11.25 24.48
N HIS A 92 -1.42 11.94 25.58
CA HIS A 92 -2.31 12.01 26.76
C HIS A 92 -3.46 12.97 26.47
N ARG A 93 -4.61 12.43 26.09
CA ARG A 93 -5.79 13.20 25.64
C ARG A 93 -6.47 14.04 26.70
N SER A 94 -6.14 13.83 27.99
CA SER A 94 -6.70 14.59 29.10
C SER A 94 -6.12 16.00 29.25
N GLU A 95 -5.04 16.31 28.54
CA GLU A 95 -4.36 17.61 28.64
C GLU A 95 -4.90 18.60 27.58
N PRO A 96 -5.25 19.85 27.96
CA PRO A 96 -5.56 20.88 26.98
C PRO A 96 -4.38 21.10 26.03
N GLY A 97 -4.64 21.08 24.72
CA GLY A 97 -3.60 21.21 23.71
C GLY A 97 -2.81 19.95 23.42
N ALA A 98 -3.28 18.78 23.84
CA ALA A 98 -2.67 17.51 23.49
C ALA A 98 -2.50 17.35 21.97
N PRO A 99 -1.35 16.83 21.52
CA PRO A 99 -1.11 16.60 20.09
C PRO A 99 -2.18 15.70 19.46
N ARG A 100 -2.53 15.98 18.20
CA ARG A 100 -3.52 15.23 17.44
C ARG A 100 -2.86 14.28 16.46
N VAL A 101 -3.61 13.30 15.99
CA VAL A 101 -3.13 12.27 15.05
C VAL A 101 -4.04 12.25 13.83
N ALA A 102 -3.45 12.29 12.64
CA ALA A 102 -4.17 12.14 11.38
C ALA A 102 -3.65 10.92 10.60
N ALA A 103 -4.59 10.13 10.08
CA ALA A 103 -4.31 8.98 9.22
C ALA A 103 -4.79 9.27 7.80
N VAL A 104 -4.01 8.85 6.80
CA VAL A 104 -4.40 9.01 5.38
C VAL A 104 -5.64 8.19 5.01
N GLY A 105 -5.93 7.12 5.74
CA GLY A 105 -7.07 6.26 5.45
C GLY A 105 -7.22 5.09 6.42
N PRO A 106 -8.25 4.23 6.23
CA PRO A 106 -8.66 3.20 7.17
C PRO A 106 -7.54 2.24 7.59
N ALA A 107 -6.79 1.68 6.63
CA ALA A 107 -5.72 0.73 6.93
C ALA A 107 -4.59 1.34 7.79
N THR A 108 -4.32 2.65 7.59
CA THR A 108 -3.34 3.40 8.41
C THR A 108 -3.92 3.69 9.79
N ALA A 109 -5.21 4.03 9.87
CA ALA A 109 -5.89 4.25 11.14
C ALA A 109 -5.91 2.98 12.00
N ASP A 110 -6.15 1.82 11.39
CA ASP A 110 -6.14 0.53 12.10
C ASP A 110 -4.74 0.16 12.59
N ALA A 111 -3.69 0.42 11.80
CA ALA A 111 -2.31 0.24 12.24
C ALA A 111 -1.95 1.16 13.41
N LEU A 112 -2.39 2.42 13.39
CA LEU A 112 -2.21 3.36 14.50
C LEU A 112 -2.91 2.87 15.76
N ARG A 113 -4.18 2.43 15.67
CA ARG A 113 -4.93 1.89 16.80
C ARG A 113 -4.30 0.65 17.41
N ALA A 114 -3.70 -0.21 16.58
CA ALA A 114 -2.96 -1.39 17.07
C ALA A 114 -1.78 -1.00 18.00
N HIS A 115 -1.25 0.21 17.86
CA HIS A 115 -0.23 0.78 18.73
C HIS A 115 -0.78 1.77 19.78
N GLY A 116 -2.10 1.83 19.94
CA GLY A 116 -2.79 2.68 20.93
C GLY A 116 -2.97 4.14 20.49
N PHE A 117 -2.57 4.52 19.29
CA PHE A 117 -2.86 5.85 18.71
C PHE A 117 -4.27 5.85 18.13
N ASP A 118 -5.12 6.74 18.60
CA ASP A 118 -6.46 6.90 18.03
C ASP A 118 -6.48 8.13 17.13
N PRO A 119 -6.67 7.99 15.81
CA PRO A 119 -6.67 9.12 14.88
C PRO A 119 -7.83 10.09 15.13
N ASP A 120 -7.52 11.38 15.19
CA ASP A 120 -8.50 12.48 15.30
C ASP A 120 -9.08 12.86 13.94
N LEU A 121 -8.34 12.56 12.86
CA LEU A 121 -8.71 12.92 11.50
C LEU A 121 -8.33 11.81 10.53
N ALA A 122 -9.25 11.51 9.63
CA ALA A 122 -8.98 10.81 8.37
C ALA A 122 -9.90 11.41 7.29
N PRO A 123 -9.44 11.48 6.03
CA PRO A 123 -10.30 11.89 4.93
C PRO A 123 -11.54 10.99 4.81
N ALA A 124 -12.67 11.57 4.40
CA ALA A 124 -13.94 10.80 4.29
C ALA A 124 -13.99 9.90 3.04
N ALA A 125 -13.31 10.29 1.95
CA ALA A 125 -13.41 9.61 0.65
C ALA A 125 -12.07 9.48 -0.08
N ASP A 126 -11.24 10.52 -0.12
CA ASP A 126 -9.95 10.50 -0.81
C ASP A 126 -8.81 10.11 0.15
N TYR A 127 -8.47 8.83 0.18
CA TYR A 127 -7.40 8.27 1.01
C TYR A 127 -6.01 8.49 0.38
N SER A 128 -5.73 9.72 -0.05
CA SER A 128 -4.47 10.17 -0.63
C SER A 128 -3.81 11.28 0.18
N ALA A 129 -2.57 11.62 -0.19
CA ALA A 129 -1.88 12.78 0.38
C ALA A 129 -2.63 14.10 0.12
N VAL A 130 -3.32 14.20 -1.02
CA VAL A 130 -4.15 15.35 -1.38
C VAL A 130 -5.37 15.44 -0.46
N GLY A 131 -6.14 14.35 -0.36
CA GLY A 131 -7.33 14.32 0.49
C GLY A 131 -7.01 14.55 1.97
N LEU A 132 -5.86 14.05 2.46
CA LEU A 132 -5.41 14.34 3.83
C LEU A 132 -5.05 15.83 4.00
N ALA A 133 -4.37 16.44 3.03
CA ALA A 133 -4.08 17.87 3.06
C ALA A 133 -5.35 18.72 3.07
N GLU A 134 -6.31 18.41 2.20
CA GLU A 134 -7.60 19.10 2.15
C GLU A 134 -8.37 18.99 3.47
N ALA A 135 -8.41 17.80 4.07
CA ALA A 135 -9.08 17.57 5.35
C ALA A 135 -8.42 18.36 6.50
N LEU A 136 -7.10 18.46 6.52
CA LEU A 136 -6.36 19.25 7.52
C LEU A 136 -6.57 20.74 7.33
N LEU A 137 -6.52 21.24 6.09
CA LEU A 137 -6.70 22.65 5.77
C LEU A 137 -8.15 23.13 5.93
N ALA A 138 -9.11 22.25 5.97
CA ALA A 138 -10.51 22.55 6.29
C ALA A 138 -10.78 22.72 7.80
N LEU A 139 -9.82 22.38 8.66
CA LEU A 139 -9.97 22.58 10.11
C LEU A 139 -9.93 24.07 10.45
N PRO A 140 -10.77 24.53 11.39
CA PRO A 140 -10.75 25.92 11.81
C PRO A 140 -9.45 26.26 12.56
N GLY A 141 -8.86 27.40 12.25
CA GLY A 141 -7.67 27.93 12.94
C GLY A 141 -6.79 28.73 11.98
N GLU A 142 -6.24 29.85 12.47
CA GLU A 142 -5.33 30.72 11.70
C GLU A 142 -3.87 30.61 12.16
N ALA A 143 -3.60 29.84 13.23
CA ALA A 143 -2.25 29.71 13.78
C ALA A 143 -1.39 28.74 12.93
N ALA A 144 -0.12 29.10 12.78
CA ALA A 144 0.86 28.19 12.20
C ALA A 144 1.07 26.97 13.11
N LEU A 145 0.76 25.79 12.60
CA LEU A 145 0.90 24.51 13.32
C LEU A 145 2.20 23.82 12.95
N ARG A 146 2.71 23.00 13.87
CA ARG A 146 3.88 22.15 13.66
C ARG A 146 3.46 20.70 13.53
N PHE A 147 3.73 20.11 12.37
CA PHE A 147 3.39 18.75 12.01
C PHE A 147 4.63 17.86 12.01
N LEU A 148 4.50 16.65 12.55
CA LEU A 148 5.48 15.59 12.38
C LEU A 148 4.96 14.61 11.30
N LEU A 149 5.80 14.31 10.30
CA LEU A 149 5.46 13.48 9.17
C LEU A 149 6.48 12.35 8.98
N PRO A 150 6.33 11.20 9.68
CA PRO A 150 7.11 10.01 9.42
C PRO A 150 6.62 9.34 8.12
N VAL A 151 7.51 9.18 7.13
CA VAL A 151 7.18 8.68 5.79
C VAL A 151 8.23 7.70 5.27
N SER A 152 7.91 7.05 4.15
CA SER A 152 8.91 6.33 3.34
C SER A 152 9.98 7.29 2.81
N GLU A 153 11.22 6.81 2.68
CA GLU A 153 12.29 7.57 1.99
C GLU A 153 11.89 7.99 0.56
N LEU A 154 11.04 7.20 -0.09
CA LEU A 154 10.57 7.41 -1.46
C LEU A 154 9.24 8.17 -1.56
N ALA A 155 8.66 8.62 -0.44
CA ALA A 155 7.40 9.36 -0.48
C ALA A 155 7.58 10.70 -1.21
N ASP A 156 6.61 11.08 -2.03
CA ASP A 156 6.57 12.42 -2.65
C ASP A 156 6.34 13.51 -1.59
N ARG A 157 6.36 14.76 -2.02
CA ARG A 157 6.20 15.93 -1.15
C ARG A 157 4.84 16.59 -1.26
N THR A 158 3.85 15.91 -1.76
CA THR A 158 2.52 16.49 -2.02
C THR A 158 1.88 17.06 -0.75
N LEU A 159 1.82 16.25 0.33
CA LEU A 159 1.23 16.66 1.61
C LEU A 159 2.01 17.82 2.25
N GLU A 160 3.33 17.68 2.31
CA GLU A 160 4.21 18.72 2.87
C GLU A 160 4.02 20.05 2.14
N SER A 161 4.16 20.01 0.79
CA SER A 161 4.08 21.23 -0.02
C SER A 161 2.72 21.94 0.08
N ALA A 162 1.63 21.19 0.31
CA ALA A 162 0.32 21.77 0.52
C ALA A 162 0.24 22.50 1.87
N LEU A 163 0.71 21.87 2.94
CA LEU A 163 0.69 22.44 4.29
C LEU A 163 1.69 23.59 4.47
N GLU A 164 2.90 23.49 3.88
CA GLU A 164 3.91 24.54 3.88
C GLU A 164 3.39 25.81 3.17
N ARG A 165 2.70 25.66 2.04
CA ARG A 165 2.06 26.79 1.32
C ARG A 165 0.96 27.47 2.14
N ALA A 166 0.32 26.73 3.05
CA ALA A 166 -0.65 27.27 3.99
C ALA A 166 -0.01 27.92 5.24
N GLY A 167 1.32 27.98 5.32
CA GLY A 167 2.03 28.65 6.42
C GLY A 167 2.34 27.74 7.60
N HIS A 168 2.15 26.44 7.49
CA HIS A 168 2.47 25.47 8.54
C HIS A 168 3.92 24.99 8.46
N ARG A 169 4.42 24.44 9.56
CA ARG A 169 5.76 23.84 9.65
C ARG A 169 5.66 22.33 9.68
N ILE A 170 6.39 21.66 8.79
CA ILE A 170 6.40 20.21 8.68
C ILE A 170 7.82 19.67 8.92
N ASP A 171 7.96 18.85 9.97
CA ASP A 171 9.17 18.09 10.23
C ASP A 171 8.98 16.69 9.61
N ARG A 172 9.51 16.53 8.40
CA ARG A 172 9.54 15.24 7.70
C ARG A 172 10.67 14.37 8.23
N VAL A 173 10.40 13.10 8.50
CA VAL A 173 11.42 12.12 8.89
C VAL A 173 11.23 10.80 8.14
N SER A 174 12.33 10.20 7.70
CA SER A 174 12.31 8.86 7.11
C SER A 174 11.99 7.82 8.17
N ALA A 175 10.83 7.17 8.05
CA ALA A 175 10.39 6.12 8.97
C ALA A 175 10.84 4.73 8.51
N TYR A 176 10.86 4.50 7.20
CA TYR A 176 11.24 3.22 6.60
C TYR A 176 11.69 3.40 5.16
N ARG A 177 12.32 2.37 4.63
CA ARG A 177 12.65 2.25 3.22
C ARG A 177 12.14 0.94 2.64
N THR A 178 11.82 0.95 1.35
CA THR A 178 11.47 -0.24 0.60
C THR A 178 12.71 -0.72 -0.14
N GLN A 179 13.13 -1.94 0.12
CA GLN A 179 14.29 -2.57 -0.50
C GLN A 179 13.88 -3.77 -1.34
N PRO A 180 14.68 -4.16 -2.36
CA PRO A 180 14.53 -5.46 -3.00
C PRO A 180 14.61 -6.59 -1.96
N ALA A 181 13.67 -7.53 -2.02
CA ALA A 181 13.76 -8.75 -1.23
C ALA A 181 14.87 -9.67 -1.79
N PRO A 182 15.39 -10.62 -1.00
CA PRO A 182 16.24 -11.68 -1.53
C PRO A 182 15.61 -12.38 -2.73
N ARG A 183 16.44 -12.81 -3.68
CA ARG A 183 15.95 -13.52 -4.88
C ARG A 183 15.54 -14.94 -4.51
N ASP A 184 14.42 -15.37 -5.08
CA ASP A 184 13.96 -16.76 -5.04
C ASP A 184 14.18 -17.39 -6.41
N ALA A 185 15.31 -18.10 -6.56
CA ALA A 185 15.69 -18.70 -7.83
C ALA A 185 14.70 -19.78 -8.30
N ALA A 186 14.01 -20.45 -7.37
CA ALA A 186 13.02 -21.45 -7.72
C ALA A 186 11.79 -20.79 -8.34
N VAL A 187 11.28 -19.71 -7.73
CA VAL A 187 10.15 -18.95 -8.28
C VAL A 187 10.53 -18.26 -9.59
N GLU A 188 11.74 -17.70 -9.69
CA GLU A 188 12.21 -17.07 -10.94
C GLU A 188 12.29 -18.10 -12.08
N SER A 189 12.68 -19.34 -11.78
CA SER A 189 12.69 -20.42 -12.77
C SER A 189 11.28 -20.83 -13.17
N ARG A 190 10.33 -20.89 -12.24
CA ARG A 190 8.92 -21.17 -12.53
C ARG A 190 8.30 -20.09 -13.42
N VAL A 191 8.58 -18.82 -13.16
CA VAL A 191 8.10 -17.70 -14.02
C VAL A 191 8.66 -17.85 -15.42
N ARG A 192 9.97 -18.11 -15.58
CA ARG A 192 10.60 -18.30 -16.90
C ARG A 192 10.07 -19.53 -17.66
N ALA A 193 9.69 -20.58 -16.96
CA ALA A 193 9.11 -21.78 -17.55
C ALA A 193 7.61 -21.63 -17.91
N GLY A 194 6.98 -20.48 -17.64
CA GLY A 194 5.54 -20.31 -17.81
C GLY A 194 4.69 -21.05 -16.77
N ASP A 195 5.32 -21.48 -15.65
CA ASP A 195 4.63 -22.17 -14.55
C ASP A 195 4.03 -21.19 -13.52
N ILE A 196 3.78 -19.96 -13.93
CA ILE A 196 3.01 -18.93 -13.23
C ILE A 196 2.08 -18.30 -14.25
N ASP A 197 0.81 -18.26 -13.94
CA ASP A 197 -0.21 -17.70 -14.85
C ASP A 197 -0.40 -16.19 -14.66
N VAL A 198 -0.31 -15.72 -13.40
CA VAL A 198 -0.57 -14.33 -13.06
C VAL A 198 0.46 -13.84 -12.04
N ILE A 199 0.96 -12.62 -12.22
CA ILE A 199 1.79 -11.93 -11.23
C ILE A 199 1.00 -10.73 -10.70
N LEU A 200 0.71 -10.70 -9.39
CA LEU A 200 0.11 -9.54 -8.74
C LEU A 200 1.18 -8.46 -8.51
N VAL A 201 1.00 -7.31 -9.14
CA VAL A 201 1.92 -6.17 -9.01
C VAL A 201 1.22 -5.08 -8.18
N LEU A 202 1.60 -4.96 -6.92
CA LEU A 202 0.85 -4.23 -5.90
C LEU A 202 1.46 -2.86 -5.55
N SER A 203 2.50 -2.45 -6.27
CA SER A 203 3.14 -1.14 -6.11
C SER A 203 4.10 -0.82 -7.26
N ALA A 204 4.46 0.46 -7.43
CA ALA A 204 5.47 0.88 -8.40
C ALA A 204 6.87 0.27 -8.11
N SER A 205 7.24 0.09 -6.83
CA SER A 205 8.49 -0.60 -6.48
C SER A 205 8.43 -2.09 -6.83
N GLY A 206 7.28 -2.74 -6.64
CA GLY A 206 7.04 -4.10 -7.12
C GLY A 206 7.15 -4.22 -8.63
N ALA A 207 6.63 -3.25 -9.39
CA ALA A 207 6.73 -3.21 -10.85
C ALA A 207 8.19 -3.19 -11.34
N ARG A 208 9.04 -2.36 -10.71
CA ARG A 208 10.49 -2.35 -11.01
C ARG A 208 11.15 -3.69 -10.73
N GLU A 209 10.81 -4.34 -9.63
CA GLU A 209 11.35 -5.65 -9.29
C GLU A 209 10.86 -6.77 -10.23
N VAL A 210 9.60 -6.72 -10.67
CA VAL A 210 9.07 -7.63 -11.70
C VAL A 210 9.90 -7.50 -12.98
N ALA A 211 10.10 -6.29 -13.47
CA ALA A 211 10.92 -6.04 -14.65
C ALA A 211 12.36 -6.55 -14.47
N ARG A 212 12.99 -6.22 -13.35
CA ARG A 212 14.38 -6.59 -13.07
C ARG A 212 14.62 -8.10 -12.96
N ARG A 213 13.64 -8.85 -12.40
CA ARG A 213 13.79 -10.30 -12.09
C ARG A 213 13.26 -11.21 -13.17
N PHE A 214 12.20 -10.79 -13.84
CA PHE A 214 11.40 -11.68 -14.68
C PHE A 214 11.38 -11.29 -16.16
N ALA A 215 11.78 -10.08 -16.56
CA ALA A 215 11.81 -9.73 -17.97
C ALA A 215 13.00 -10.42 -18.71
N PRO A 216 12.77 -10.91 -19.95
CA PRO A 216 11.47 -10.94 -20.65
C PRO A 216 10.53 -12.00 -20.06
N LEU A 217 9.24 -11.66 -19.98
CA LEU A 217 8.21 -12.58 -19.49
C LEU A 217 7.72 -13.49 -20.64
N PRO A 218 7.38 -14.77 -20.35
CA PRO A 218 6.61 -15.59 -21.27
C PRO A 218 5.27 -14.93 -21.61
N ALA A 219 4.77 -15.11 -22.85
CA ALA A 219 3.57 -14.47 -23.35
C ALA A 219 2.30 -14.86 -22.55
N GLU A 220 2.32 -16.03 -21.93
CA GLU A 220 1.24 -16.60 -21.15
C GLU A 220 1.10 -15.96 -19.76
N VAL A 221 2.16 -15.32 -19.26
CA VAL A 221 2.18 -14.71 -17.92
C VAL A 221 1.49 -13.36 -17.94
N GLN A 222 0.37 -13.26 -17.25
CA GLN A 222 -0.40 -12.03 -17.13
C GLN A 222 0.10 -11.17 -15.95
N LEU A 223 0.36 -9.88 -16.18
CA LEU A 223 0.61 -8.91 -15.12
C LEU A 223 -0.70 -8.25 -14.69
N ALA A 224 -0.98 -8.29 -13.40
CA ALA A 224 -2.15 -7.68 -12.79
C ALA A 224 -1.72 -6.53 -11.87
N ALA A 225 -1.98 -5.28 -12.28
CA ALA A 225 -1.58 -4.08 -11.56
C ALA A 225 -2.69 -3.60 -10.61
N ILE A 226 -2.33 -3.24 -9.38
CA ILE A 226 -3.26 -2.76 -8.36
C ILE A 226 -3.92 -1.43 -8.74
N GLY A 227 -3.37 -0.69 -9.68
CA GLY A 227 -3.90 0.59 -10.11
C GLY A 227 -3.05 1.25 -11.18
N ALA A 228 -3.53 2.37 -11.72
CA ALA A 228 -2.89 3.10 -12.81
C ALA A 228 -1.44 3.53 -12.53
N PRO A 229 -1.04 3.96 -11.33
CA PRO A 229 0.37 4.28 -11.04
C PRO A 229 1.28 3.06 -11.20
N THR A 230 0.84 1.88 -10.79
CA THR A 230 1.58 0.63 -10.91
C THR A 230 1.67 0.17 -12.38
N ALA A 231 0.57 0.32 -13.14
CA ALA A 231 0.55 0.01 -14.57
C ALA A 231 1.52 0.92 -15.36
N ARG A 232 1.57 2.22 -15.02
CA ARG A 232 2.57 3.15 -15.60
C ARG A 232 4.00 2.73 -15.27
N ALA A 233 4.28 2.36 -14.02
CA ALA A 233 5.60 1.89 -13.63
C ALA A 233 6.03 0.61 -14.37
N LEU A 234 5.11 -0.29 -14.70
CA LEU A 234 5.37 -1.44 -15.58
C LEU A 234 5.71 -0.98 -17.01
N ALA A 235 4.93 -0.04 -17.56
CA ALA A 235 5.13 0.48 -18.92
C ALA A 235 6.47 1.19 -19.09
N GLU A 236 6.96 1.90 -18.08
CA GLU A 236 8.31 2.52 -18.06
C GLU A 236 9.43 1.49 -18.23
N HIS A 237 9.16 0.22 -17.97
CA HIS A 237 10.08 -0.90 -18.14
C HIS A 237 9.72 -1.83 -19.32
N GLY A 238 8.86 -1.37 -20.24
CA GLY A 238 8.45 -2.13 -21.42
C GLY A 238 7.50 -3.31 -21.11
N LEU A 239 6.85 -3.33 -19.95
CA LEU A 239 5.90 -4.36 -19.55
C LEU A 239 4.48 -3.80 -19.58
N ALA A 240 3.52 -4.58 -20.10
CA ALA A 240 2.12 -4.20 -20.14
C ALA A 240 1.33 -4.89 -19.01
N ALA A 241 0.53 -4.13 -18.27
CA ALA A 241 -0.46 -4.71 -17.39
C ALA A 241 -1.62 -5.25 -18.21
N GLY A 242 -1.91 -6.56 -18.10
CA GLY A 242 -3.08 -7.18 -18.74
C GLY A 242 -4.39 -6.81 -18.02
N VAL A 243 -4.30 -6.54 -16.72
CA VAL A 243 -5.43 -6.13 -15.88
C VAL A 243 -4.98 -5.03 -14.90
N THR A 244 -5.84 -4.04 -14.69
CA THR A 244 -5.65 -2.98 -13.68
C THR A 244 -6.91 -2.87 -12.83
N ALA A 245 -6.77 -2.83 -11.49
CA ALA A 245 -7.90 -2.71 -10.58
C ALA A 245 -8.45 -1.27 -10.52
N ASP A 246 -9.77 -1.18 -10.38
CA ASP A 246 -10.53 0.01 -10.02
C ASP A 246 -11.84 -0.45 -9.34
N PRO A 247 -12.04 -0.19 -8.04
CA PRO A 247 -11.13 0.44 -7.07
C PRO A 247 -9.84 -0.36 -6.81
N HIS A 248 -8.82 0.32 -6.28
CA HIS A 248 -7.45 -0.17 -6.06
C HIS A 248 -7.35 -1.16 -4.89
N THR A 249 -8.08 -2.27 -4.97
CA THR A 249 -8.08 -3.34 -3.96
C THR A 249 -7.66 -4.67 -4.56
N VAL A 250 -7.03 -5.53 -3.76
CA VAL A 250 -6.63 -6.88 -4.21
C VAL A 250 -7.85 -7.72 -4.57
N ALA A 251 -8.95 -7.58 -3.84
CA ALA A 251 -10.20 -8.28 -4.16
C ALA A 251 -10.69 -7.93 -5.57
N ASN A 252 -10.82 -6.62 -5.89
CA ASN A 252 -11.22 -6.18 -7.22
C ASN A 252 -10.22 -6.63 -8.30
N LEU A 253 -8.91 -6.57 -8.01
CA LEU A 253 -7.89 -7.03 -8.94
C LEU A 253 -8.08 -8.50 -9.30
N LEU A 254 -8.28 -9.37 -8.31
CA LEU A 254 -8.48 -10.81 -8.51
C LEU A 254 -9.79 -11.10 -9.26
N ASP A 255 -10.87 -10.36 -8.97
CA ASP A 255 -12.15 -10.49 -9.69
C ASP A 255 -12.00 -10.10 -11.16
N ARG A 256 -11.22 -9.06 -11.47
CA ARG A 256 -10.92 -8.66 -12.85
C ARG A 256 -10.03 -9.67 -13.56
N VAL A 257 -9.05 -10.25 -12.89
CA VAL A 257 -8.22 -11.34 -13.43
C VAL A 257 -9.09 -12.54 -13.76
N ALA A 258 -9.98 -12.94 -12.86
CA ALA A 258 -10.90 -14.04 -13.06
C ALA A 258 -11.76 -13.84 -14.32
N ARG A 259 -12.35 -12.65 -14.49
CA ARG A 259 -13.17 -12.30 -15.68
C ARG A 259 -12.36 -12.29 -16.97
N ALA A 260 -11.10 -11.83 -16.92
CA ALA A 260 -10.24 -11.80 -18.10
C ALA A 260 -9.81 -13.20 -18.57
N ARG A 261 -9.63 -14.14 -17.62
CA ARG A 261 -9.26 -15.53 -17.93
C ARG A 261 -10.47 -16.38 -18.37
N PHE A 262 -11.63 -16.12 -17.80
CA PHE A 262 -12.87 -16.85 -18.07
C PHE A 262 -13.97 -15.87 -18.46
N PRO A 263 -13.95 -15.34 -19.69
CA PRO A 263 -15.02 -14.47 -20.16
C PRO A 263 -16.33 -15.26 -20.13
N ASN A 264 -17.31 -14.72 -19.38
CA ASN A 264 -18.61 -15.35 -19.22
C ASN A 264 -19.27 -15.50 -20.61
N PRO A 265 -19.64 -16.70 -21.10
CA PRO A 265 -20.22 -16.89 -22.40
C PRO A 265 -21.65 -16.33 -22.53
N SER A 266 -22.20 -15.73 -21.46
CA SER A 266 -23.58 -15.23 -21.38
C SER A 266 -23.82 -13.80 -21.90
N GLY A 267 -22.94 -13.29 -22.80
CA GLY A 267 -23.13 -12.02 -23.52
C GLY A 267 -23.83 -12.17 -24.85
N GLY A 268 -24.81 -13.07 -24.96
CA GLY A 268 -25.69 -13.16 -26.15
C GLY A 268 -26.59 -11.93 -26.19
N SER A 269 -26.36 -11.03 -27.15
CA SER A 269 -27.31 -9.96 -27.48
C SER A 269 -28.73 -10.53 -27.68
N PRO A 270 -29.74 -9.92 -27.08
CA PRO A 270 -31.12 -10.21 -27.50
C PRO A 270 -31.30 -9.68 -28.92
N ARG A 271 -31.79 -10.56 -29.79
CA ARG A 271 -32.25 -10.23 -31.12
C ARG A 271 -33.60 -9.49 -31.07
#